data_2c5c12d077393463936f359d3d16c368
#
_entry.id   2c5c12d077393463936f359d3d16c368
#
_cell.length_a   1.000
_cell.length_b   1.000
_cell.length_c   1.000
_cell.angle_alpha   90.00
_cell.angle_beta   90.00
_cell.angle_gamma   90.00
#
_symmetry.space_group_name_H-M   'P 1'
#
loop_
_entity.id
_entity.type
_entity.pdbx_description
1 polymer ?
#
loop_
_entity_poly.entity_id
_entity_poly.type
_entity_poly.pdbx_seq_one_letter_code
_entity_poly.pdbx_strand_id
1 'polypeptide(L)'
;MTAQTALCLAATSQALTAFALGFTAPGNLVRPAVALVIAWLTWIFNQAIDDALPSRLHIAMISTGMWIQVLKSLDDLCLTKVSFGDEETTAKKSPPTSSSTMSRLRFGVSNLWNMRGVGTAHQISKIPSWSSSPATLSHVPSRRQEVLRHVKNATLSYLVLDVFANQPPPDLENLMSPRNELLFSRLEEIDAQEALFRLGAVLGFWLNTFCVIHLVNSVFSLGYLISGLYPVRMLPPVWGRLSDAYTIRRFWGDFWHQTLRRHLTSISDFLVHGLLHMPRGTLIARYCKLIISFFISGALHYPADRALGISVQESNAITYFLVTALAIMCEDGVQHISKGLGGNKRKYFGYIWVVAYMYWMTPSWGYPAARVVRPQDKMVSYSVIGNLKGSE
;
A
#
# COMPACT_ATOMS: atom_id res chain seq x y z
N MET A 1 -25.22 4.39 7.45
CA MET A 1 -25.20 2.90 7.40
C MET A 1 -24.71 2.36 8.75
N THR A 2 -25.21 1.21 9.22
CA THR A 2 -24.68 0.62 10.46
C THR A 2 -23.31 -0.05 10.20
N ALA A 3 -22.46 -0.15 11.22
CA ALA A 3 -21.19 -0.91 11.14
C ALA A 3 -21.43 -2.35 10.67
N GLN A 4 -22.55 -2.93 11.05
CA GLN A 4 -22.97 -4.28 10.66
C GLN A 4 -23.21 -4.41 9.15
N THR A 5 -23.90 -3.42 8.54
CA THR A 5 -24.13 -3.38 7.08
C THR A 5 -22.79 -3.21 6.34
N ALA A 6 -21.91 -2.34 6.83
CA ALA A 6 -20.56 -2.18 6.27
C ALA A 6 -19.77 -3.49 6.27
N LEU A 7 -19.79 -4.20 7.39
CA LEU A 7 -19.13 -5.51 7.52
C LEU A 7 -19.73 -6.53 6.54
N CYS A 8 -21.07 -6.58 6.39
CA CYS A 8 -21.72 -7.47 5.44
C CYS A 8 -21.31 -7.17 3.98
N LEU A 9 -21.24 -5.90 3.56
CA LEU A 9 -20.80 -5.53 2.21
C LEU A 9 -19.35 -5.97 1.95
N ALA A 10 -18.46 -5.71 2.91
CA ALA A 10 -17.07 -6.13 2.82
C ALA A 10 -16.94 -7.66 2.75
N ALA A 11 -17.63 -8.40 3.63
CA ALA A 11 -17.62 -9.87 3.64
C ALA A 11 -18.20 -10.45 2.34
N THR A 12 -19.26 -9.87 1.79
CA THR A 12 -19.86 -10.28 0.51
C THR A 12 -18.86 -10.11 -0.63
N SER A 13 -18.14 -8.99 -0.68
CA SER A 13 -17.11 -8.75 -1.71
C SER A 13 -15.99 -9.80 -1.63
N GLN A 14 -15.55 -10.17 -0.43
CA GLN A 14 -14.55 -11.22 -0.24
C GLN A 14 -15.09 -12.60 -0.65
N ALA A 15 -16.31 -12.94 -0.27
CA ALA A 15 -16.95 -14.21 -0.62
C ALA A 15 -17.12 -14.38 -2.14
N LEU A 16 -17.57 -13.33 -2.82
CA LEU A 16 -17.69 -13.31 -4.28
C LEU A 16 -16.34 -13.50 -4.98
N THR A 17 -15.30 -12.84 -4.48
CA THR A 17 -13.95 -13.00 -5.01
C THR A 17 -13.43 -14.44 -4.81
N ALA A 18 -13.58 -14.99 -3.60
CA ALA A 18 -13.14 -16.36 -3.30
C ALA A 18 -13.90 -17.40 -4.16
N PHE A 19 -15.22 -17.20 -4.33
CA PHE A 19 -16.04 -18.04 -5.19
C PHE A 19 -15.56 -17.96 -6.65
N ALA A 20 -15.41 -16.77 -7.21
CA ALA A 20 -14.99 -16.61 -8.60
C ALA A 20 -13.62 -17.23 -8.87
N LEU A 21 -12.65 -17.07 -7.95
CA LEU A 21 -11.31 -17.65 -8.07
C LEU A 21 -11.34 -19.18 -7.99
N GLY A 22 -12.13 -19.75 -7.08
CA GLY A 22 -12.13 -21.19 -6.83
C GLY A 22 -13.01 -22.01 -7.78
N PHE A 23 -14.11 -21.40 -8.27
CA PHE A 23 -15.20 -22.17 -8.91
C PHE A 23 -15.51 -21.75 -10.34
N THR A 24 -14.87 -20.70 -10.89
CA THR A 24 -15.11 -20.30 -12.27
C THR A 24 -13.86 -20.47 -13.14
N ALA A 25 -14.07 -20.81 -14.42
CA ALA A 25 -12.97 -20.92 -15.40
C ALA A 25 -12.43 -19.53 -15.77
N PRO A 26 -11.15 -19.40 -16.18
CA PRO A 26 -10.51 -18.12 -16.51
C PRO A 26 -11.23 -17.25 -17.56
N GLY A 27 -11.89 -17.88 -18.54
CA GLY A 27 -12.64 -17.17 -19.60
C GLY A 27 -14.12 -16.97 -19.32
N ASN A 28 -14.62 -17.36 -18.16
CA ASN A 28 -16.06 -17.31 -17.84
C ASN A 28 -16.51 -15.85 -17.61
N LEU A 29 -17.65 -15.46 -18.23
CA LEU A 29 -18.25 -14.13 -18.08
C LEU A 29 -18.73 -13.81 -16.65
N VAL A 30 -18.86 -14.80 -15.78
CA VAL A 30 -19.13 -14.58 -14.35
C VAL A 30 -18.00 -13.77 -13.70
N ARG A 31 -16.76 -13.90 -14.14
CA ARG A 31 -15.61 -13.18 -13.55
C ARG A 31 -15.68 -11.67 -13.72
N PRO A 32 -15.83 -11.09 -14.94
CA PRO A 32 -16.02 -9.65 -15.08
C PRO A 32 -17.32 -9.16 -14.42
N ALA A 33 -18.40 -9.95 -14.44
CA ALA A 33 -19.62 -9.60 -13.72
C ALA A 33 -19.38 -9.48 -12.21
N VAL A 34 -18.67 -10.42 -11.61
CA VAL A 34 -18.27 -10.36 -10.18
C VAL A 34 -17.40 -9.13 -9.90
N ALA A 35 -16.41 -8.82 -10.76
CA ALA A 35 -15.58 -7.62 -10.60
C ALA A 35 -16.41 -6.33 -10.62
N LEU A 36 -17.40 -6.23 -11.50
CA LEU A 36 -18.33 -5.09 -11.55
C LEU A 36 -19.22 -5.01 -10.30
N VAL A 37 -19.73 -6.15 -9.82
CA VAL A 37 -20.51 -6.20 -8.56
C VAL A 37 -19.67 -5.74 -7.38
N ILE A 38 -18.41 -6.18 -7.28
CA ILE A 38 -17.47 -5.75 -6.22
C ILE A 38 -17.25 -4.23 -6.30
N ALA A 39 -17.04 -3.67 -7.50
CA ALA A 39 -16.90 -2.23 -7.68
C ALA A 39 -18.16 -1.48 -7.24
N TRP A 40 -19.35 -1.97 -7.58
CA TRP A 40 -20.62 -1.41 -7.16
C TRP A 40 -20.85 -1.49 -5.64
N LEU A 41 -20.58 -2.66 -5.01
CA LEU A 41 -20.65 -2.81 -3.56
C LEU A 41 -19.67 -1.87 -2.85
N THR A 42 -18.47 -1.69 -3.38
CA THR A 42 -17.48 -0.74 -2.86
C THR A 42 -17.98 0.70 -2.98
N TRP A 43 -18.60 1.05 -4.10
CA TRP A 43 -19.18 2.38 -4.28
C TRP A 43 -20.30 2.64 -3.25
N ILE A 44 -21.26 1.71 -3.07
CA ILE A 44 -22.30 1.81 -2.05
C ILE A 44 -21.69 1.95 -0.65
N PHE A 45 -20.69 1.11 -0.34
CA PHE A 45 -19.99 1.14 0.92
C PHE A 45 -19.41 2.53 1.20
N ASN A 46 -18.71 3.12 0.23
CA ASN A 46 -18.10 4.43 0.39
C ASN A 46 -19.09 5.59 0.46
N GLN A 47 -20.34 5.45 -0.08
CA GLN A 47 -21.37 6.46 0.07
C GLN A 47 -22.02 6.45 1.46
N ALA A 48 -21.92 5.35 2.18
CA ALA A 48 -22.76 5.12 3.35
C ALA A 48 -21.98 4.89 4.66
N ILE A 49 -20.61 4.88 4.62
CA ILE A 49 -19.81 4.51 5.78
C ILE A 49 -19.56 5.64 6.79
N ASP A 50 -19.79 6.89 6.40
CA ASP A 50 -19.32 8.08 7.13
C ASP A 50 -19.66 8.09 8.64
N ASP A 51 -20.77 7.48 9.06
CA ASP A 51 -21.22 7.42 10.45
C ASP A 51 -21.08 6.02 11.07
N ALA A 52 -20.44 5.07 10.39
CA ALA A 52 -20.41 3.68 10.84
C ALA A 52 -19.39 3.42 11.94
N LEU A 53 -18.36 4.24 12.05
CA LEU A 53 -17.26 4.08 13.02
C LEU A 53 -16.92 5.41 13.68
N PRO A 54 -16.47 5.40 14.96
CA PRO A 54 -16.14 6.62 15.71
C PRO A 54 -14.99 7.42 15.11
N SER A 55 -13.99 6.75 14.52
CA SER A 55 -12.80 7.40 13.97
C SER A 55 -12.84 7.41 12.43
N ARG A 56 -12.76 8.60 11.84
CA ARG A 56 -12.65 8.79 10.38
C ARG A 56 -11.37 8.17 9.81
N LEU A 57 -10.31 8.04 10.61
CA LEU A 57 -9.09 7.34 10.18
C LEU A 57 -9.34 5.84 9.92
N HIS A 58 -10.17 5.18 10.73
CA HIS A 58 -10.57 3.80 10.47
C HIS A 58 -11.44 3.69 9.20
N ILE A 59 -12.36 4.63 9.01
CA ILE A 59 -13.19 4.71 7.80
C ILE A 59 -12.29 4.88 6.56
N ALA A 60 -11.33 5.81 6.61
CA ALA A 60 -10.35 6.06 5.55
C ALA A 60 -9.56 4.80 5.18
N MET A 61 -9.06 4.07 6.18
CA MET A 61 -8.31 2.82 5.99
C MET A 61 -9.17 1.73 5.33
N ILE A 62 -10.40 1.53 5.81
CA ILE A 62 -11.30 0.49 5.28
C ILE A 62 -11.76 0.86 3.88
N SER A 63 -12.13 2.13 3.63
CA SER A 63 -12.51 2.63 2.31
C SER A 63 -11.43 2.40 1.27
N THR A 64 -10.17 2.75 1.60
CA THR A 64 -9.02 2.45 0.74
C THR A 64 -8.86 0.94 0.52
N GLY A 65 -9.02 0.13 1.57
CA GLY A 65 -8.97 -1.33 1.48
C GLY A 65 -10.01 -1.91 0.52
N MET A 66 -11.22 -1.38 0.51
CA MET A 66 -12.29 -1.79 -0.41
C MET A 66 -11.93 -1.47 -1.88
N TRP A 67 -11.36 -0.29 -2.16
CA TRP A 67 -10.90 0.05 -3.51
C TRP A 67 -9.68 -0.78 -3.95
N ILE A 68 -8.78 -1.12 -3.03
CA ILE A 68 -7.70 -2.09 -3.30
C ILE A 68 -8.29 -3.45 -3.69
N GLN A 69 -9.37 -3.88 -3.05
CA GLN A 69 -10.07 -5.12 -3.42
C GLN A 69 -10.69 -5.05 -4.83
N VAL A 70 -11.20 -3.88 -5.25
CA VAL A 70 -11.65 -3.68 -6.65
C VAL A 70 -10.51 -3.88 -7.63
N LEU A 71 -9.35 -3.23 -7.41
CA LEU A 71 -8.17 -3.40 -8.28
C LEU A 71 -7.68 -4.84 -8.31
N LYS A 72 -7.66 -5.51 -7.15
CA LYS A 72 -7.29 -6.91 -7.05
C LYS A 72 -8.26 -7.80 -7.83
N SER A 73 -9.56 -7.58 -7.68
CA SER A 73 -10.59 -8.36 -8.39
C SER A 73 -10.48 -8.16 -9.91
N LEU A 74 -10.26 -6.93 -10.36
CA LEU A 74 -10.04 -6.64 -11.78
C LEU A 74 -8.79 -7.37 -12.31
N ASP A 75 -7.68 -7.32 -11.58
CA ASP A 75 -6.45 -8.01 -11.96
C ASP A 75 -6.64 -9.53 -11.97
N ASP A 76 -7.02 -10.11 -10.82
CA ASP A 76 -7.08 -11.57 -10.65
C ASP A 76 -8.14 -12.25 -11.52
N LEU A 77 -9.30 -11.63 -11.69
CA LEU A 77 -10.42 -12.23 -12.40
C LEU A 77 -10.41 -11.96 -13.90
N CYS A 78 -9.96 -10.75 -14.31
CA CYS A 78 -10.11 -10.30 -15.70
C CYS A 78 -8.79 -10.23 -16.46
N LEU A 79 -7.70 -9.75 -15.84
CA LEU A 79 -6.43 -9.50 -16.53
C LEU A 79 -5.49 -10.69 -16.44
N THR A 80 -5.06 -11.07 -15.25
CA THR A 80 -4.16 -12.22 -15.03
C THR A 80 -4.90 -13.55 -15.00
N LYS A 81 -6.22 -13.52 -14.77
CA LYS A 81 -7.12 -14.69 -14.83
C LYS A 81 -6.67 -15.83 -13.92
N VAL A 82 -6.23 -15.50 -12.71
CA VAL A 82 -5.79 -16.47 -11.69
C VAL A 82 -6.81 -17.59 -11.55
N SER A 83 -6.38 -18.84 -11.56
CA SER A 83 -7.27 -19.98 -11.50
C SER A 83 -6.76 -21.11 -10.60
N PHE A 84 -7.69 -21.97 -10.17
CA PHE A 84 -7.35 -23.18 -9.46
C PHE A 84 -6.49 -24.08 -10.37
N GLY A 85 -5.30 -24.42 -9.92
CA GLY A 85 -4.29 -25.13 -10.72
C GLY A 85 -3.04 -24.30 -11.05
N ASP A 86 -3.08 -22.96 -10.97
CA ASP A 86 -1.92 -22.11 -11.20
C ASP A 86 -0.83 -22.27 -10.13
N GLU A 87 -1.14 -22.87 -8.97
CA GLU A 87 -0.19 -23.12 -7.87
C GLU A 87 0.83 -24.24 -8.22
N GLU A 88 0.59 -25.02 -9.27
CA GLU A 88 1.40 -26.21 -9.55
C GLU A 88 2.68 -25.95 -10.35
N THR A 89 2.89 -24.77 -10.89
CA THR A 89 4.05 -24.49 -11.74
C THR A 89 5.40 -24.41 -10.98
N THR A 90 5.39 -24.33 -9.66
CA THR A 90 6.60 -24.32 -8.82
C THR A 90 6.91 -25.65 -8.11
N ALA A 91 5.97 -26.55 -8.02
CA ALA A 91 6.18 -27.91 -7.50
C ALA A 91 6.13 -28.92 -8.66
N LYS A 92 7.27 -29.51 -8.98
CA LYS A 92 7.38 -30.55 -10.02
C LYS A 92 6.24 -31.58 -9.94
N LYS A 93 5.46 -31.65 -11.02
CA LYS A 93 4.75 -32.83 -11.53
C LYS A 93 4.06 -33.75 -10.52
N SER A 94 2.93 -33.34 -10.01
CA SER A 94 1.86 -34.31 -9.69
C SER A 94 0.53 -33.65 -10.11
N PRO A 95 -0.34 -34.34 -10.86
CA PRO A 95 -1.67 -33.80 -11.17
C PRO A 95 -2.42 -33.51 -9.87
N PRO A 96 -3.35 -32.52 -9.86
CA PRO A 96 -4.08 -32.15 -8.64
C PRO A 96 -4.78 -33.38 -8.06
N THR A 97 -4.31 -33.81 -6.89
CA THR A 97 -4.76 -35.08 -6.27
C THR A 97 -6.20 -35.03 -5.76
N SER A 98 -6.86 -33.87 -5.80
CA SER A 98 -8.33 -33.80 -5.70
C SER A 98 -8.85 -32.44 -6.15
N SER A 99 -9.75 -32.44 -7.12
CA SER A 99 -10.61 -31.29 -7.49
C SER A 99 -11.77 -31.10 -6.49
N SER A 100 -11.57 -31.44 -5.21
CA SER A 100 -12.64 -31.37 -4.22
C SER A 100 -13.13 -29.94 -4.02
N THR A 101 -14.41 -29.76 -3.73
CA THR A 101 -15.01 -28.46 -3.38
C THR A 101 -14.23 -27.74 -2.30
N MET A 102 -13.72 -28.46 -1.30
CA MET A 102 -12.92 -27.91 -0.21
C MET A 102 -11.57 -27.37 -0.70
N SER A 103 -10.90 -28.06 -1.63
CA SER A 103 -9.64 -27.58 -2.21
C SER A 103 -9.84 -26.28 -3.01
N ARG A 104 -10.93 -26.21 -3.79
CA ARG A 104 -11.32 -25.01 -4.54
C ARG A 104 -11.65 -23.83 -3.61
N LEU A 105 -12.42 -24.07 -2.56
CA LEU A 105 -12.75 -23.07 -1.55
C LEU A 105 -11.47 -22.57 -0.85
N ARG A 106 -10.60 -23.48 -0.42
CA ARG A 106 -9.33 -23.13 0.22
C ARG A 106 -8.46 -22.30 -0.71
N PHE A 107 -8.38 -22.64 -2.00
CA PHE A 107 -7.67 -21.84 -3.00
C PHE A 107 -8.25 -20.43 -3.10
N GLY A 108 -9.57 -20.28 -3.27
CA GLY A 108 -10.23 -18.98 -3.36
C GLY A 108 -9.96 -18.11 -2.14
N VAL A 109 -10.15 -18.70 -0.93
CA VAL A 109 -9.91 -17.98 0.34
C VAL A 109 -8.41 -17.63 0.52
N SER A 110 -7.50 -18.57 0.21
CA SER A 110 -6.06 -18.29 0.34
C SER A 110 -5.58 -17.20 -0.61
N ASN A 111 -6.20 -17.04 -1.79
CA ASN A 111 -5.80 -15.99 -2.73
C ASN A 111 -6.40 -14.60 -2.43
N LEU A 112 -7.38 -14.47 -1.51
CA LEU A 112 -8.01 -13.17 -1.17
C LEU A 112 -6.98 -12.10 -0.80
N TRP A 113 -5.91 -12.46 -0.12
CA TRP A 113 -4.90 -11.52 0.38
C TRP A 113 -3.49 -11.77 -0.19
N ASN A 114 -3.38 -12.66 -1.19
CA ASN A 114 -2.11 -12.88 -1.90
C ASN A 114 -1.85 -11.73 -2.90
N MET A 115 -1.65 -10.52 -2.35
CA MET A 115 -1.51 -9.28 -3.12
C MET A 115 -0.31 -9.29 -4.07
N ARG A 116 0.70 -10.10 -3.80
CA ARG A 116 1.95 -10.17 -4.56
C ARG A 116 2.06 -11.40 -5.46
N GLY A 117 1.02 -12.25 -5.46
CA GLY A 117 1.01 -13.50 -6.21
C GLY A 117 2.07 -14.50 -5.76
N VAL A 118 2.50 -14.46 -4.49
CA VAL A 118 3.55 -15.35 -3.98
C VAL A 118 3.18 -16.81 -4.19
N GLY A 119 4.12 -17.60 -4.74
CA GLY A 119 3.90 -19.01 -5.02
C GLY A 119 3.02 -19.30 -6.24
N THR A 120 2.71 -18.30 -7.06
CA THR A 120 1.95 -18.46 -8.32
C THR A 120 2.79 -18.04 -9.54
N ALA A 121 2.34 -18.38 -10.74
CA ALA A 121 2.94 -17.90 -11.99
C ALA A 121 2.93 -16.37 -12.15
N HIS A 122 2.08 -15.69 -11.36
CA HIS A 122 1.90 -14.23 -11.38
C HIS A 122 2.67 -13.51 -10.26
N GLN A 123 3.65 -14.19 -9.64
CA GLN A 123 4.45 -13.59 -8.59
C GLN A 123 5.25 -12.39 -9.09
N ILE A 124 5.21 -11.28 -8.35
CA ILE A 124 6.01 -10.09 -8.68
C ILE A 124 7.51 -10.40 -8.56
N SER A 125 8.31 -9.69 -9.35
CA SER A 125 9.78 -9.73 -9.24
C SER A 125 10.27 -8.99 -7.98
N LYS A 126 11.46 -9.34 -7.48
CA LYS A 126 12.15 -8.67 -6.36
C LYS A 126 11.38 -8.74 -5.04
N ILE A 127 10.75 -9.87 -4.72
CA ILE A 127 10.18 -10.09 -3.39
C ILE A 127 11.31 -10.01 -2.35
N PRO A 128 11.15 -9.20 -1.27
CA PRO A 128 12.14 -9.12 -0.22
C PRO A 128 12.37 -10.46 0.47
N SER A 129 13.63 -10.81 0.71
CA SER A 129 14.02 -12.00 1.46
C SER A 129 13.96 -11.76 2.96
N TRP A 130 13.77 -12.83 3.76
CA TRP A 130 13.84 -12.74 5.22
C TRP A 130 15.24 -12.41 5.75
N SER A 131 16.28 -12.77 4.99
CA SER A 131 17.66 -12.49 5.35
C SER A 131 18.30 -11.49 4.39
N SER A 132 19.20 -10.68 4.94
CA SER A 132 20.05 -9.76 4.16
C SER A 132 21.39 -10.37 3.76
N SER A 133 21.77 -11.50 4.35
CA SER A 133 23.03 -12.16 4.03
C SER A 133 22.90 -12.98 2.74
N PRO A 134 23.83 -12.83 1.79
CA PRO A 134 23.85 -13.63 0.57
C PRO A 134 23.84 -15.15 0.83
N ALA A 135 24.50 -15.60 1.88
CA ALA A 135 24.56 -17.01 2.26
C ALA A 135 23.23 -17.59 2.75
N THR A 136 22.29 -16.74 3.17
CA THR A 136 21.01 -17.15 3.76
C THR A 136 19.78 -16.54 3.06
N LEU A 137 19.92 -16.07 1.81
CA LEU A 137 18.83 -15.47 1.04
C LEU A 137 17.64 -16.42 0.85
N SER A 138 17.88 -17.72 0.75
CA SER A 138 16.84 -18.75 0.61
C SER A 138 16.26 -19.23 1.95
N HIS A 139 16.78 -18.72 3.08
CA HIS A 139 16.30 -19.12 4.40
C HIS A 139 14.85 -18.71 4.60
N VAL A 140 14.00 -19.69 4.94
CA VAL A 140 12.61 -19.47 5.37
C VAL A 140 12.57 -19.75 6.87
N PRO A 141 12.17 -18.76 7.69
CA PRO A 141 12.13 -18.96 9.14
C PRO A 141 11.05 -19.97 9.54
N SER A 142 11.17 -20.50 10.75
CA SER A 142 10.16 -21.38 11.30
C SER A 142 8.86 -20.61 11.59
N ARG A 143 7.72 -21.32 11.63
CA ARG A 143 6.40 -20.71 11.95
C ARG A 143 6.44 -19.97 13.29
N ARG A 144 7.07 -20.54 14.31
CA ARG A 144 7.21 -19.91 15.63
C ARG A 144 7.98 -18.58 15.54
N GLN A 145 9.09 -18.56 14.81
CA GLN A 145 9.87 -17.34 14.60
C GLN A 145 9.05 -16.25 13.91
N GLU A 146 8.27 -16.61 12.87
CA GLU A 146 7.42 -15.66 12.17
C GLU A 146 6.26 -15.15 13.02
N VAL A 147 5.61 -16.01 13.81
CA VAL A 147 4.58 -15.57 14.76
C VAL A 147 5.17 -14.57 15.75
N LEU A 148 6.29 -14.89 16.38
CA LEU A 148 6.95 -13.96 17.33
C LEU A 148 7.38 -12.66 16.66
N ARG A 149 7.87 -12.72 15.43
CA ARG A 149 8.23 -11.53 14.65
C ARG A 149 7.02 -10.63 14.40
N HIS A 150 5.90 -11.20 13.98
CA HIS A 150 4.69 -10.43 13.72
C HIS A 150 4.03 -9.91 15.00
N VAL A 151 4.05 -10.66 16.10
CA VAL A 151 3.61 -10.14 17.42
C VAL A 151 4.45 -8.94 17.82
N LYS A 152 5.78 -9.08 17.81
CA LYS A 152 6.68 -7.96 18.11
C LYS A 152 6.40 -6.74 17.22
N ASN A 153 6.28 -6.95 15.92
CA ASN A 153 6.06 -5.87 14.95
C ASN A 153 4.70 -5.18 15.18
N ALA A 154 3.64 -5.95 15.43
CA ALA A 154 2.33 -5.41 15.74
C ALA A 154 2.36 -4.57 17.04
N THR A 155 2.97 -5.10 18.11
CA THR A 155 3.11 -4.40 19.38
C THR A 155 3.91 -3.09 19.23
N LEU A 156 5.07 -3.13 18.57
CA LEU A 156 5.89 -1.93 18.37
C LEU A 156 5.16 -0.89 17.52
N SER A 157 4.54 -1.30 16.42
CA SER A 157 3.76 -0.39 15.57
C SER A 157 2.59 0.21 16.33
N TYR A 158 1.87 -0.58 17.13
CA TYR A 158 0.78 -0.09 17.97
C TYR A 158 1.27 0.96 18.98
N LEU A 159 2.37 0.69 19.70
CA LEU A 159 2.93 1.62 20.69
C LEU A 159 3.39 2.94 20.04
N VAL A 160 4.01 2.88 18.86
CA VAL A 160 4.38 4.10 18.13
C VAL A 160 3.14 4.90 17.72
N LEU A 161 2.10 4.24 17.21
CA LEU A 161 0.83 4.89 16.87
C LEU A 161 0.14 5.47 18.11
N ASP A 162 0.25 4.81 19.27
CA ASP A 162 -0.27 5.31 20.53
C ASP A 162 0.50 6.56 21.03
N VAL A 163 1.84 6.60 20.82
CA VAL A 163 2.62 7.82 21.07
C VAL A 163 2.09 8.96 20.21
N PHE A 164 1.90 8.76 18.90
CA PHE A 164 1.36 9.79 18.00
C PHE A 164 -0.04 10.25 18.43
N ALA A 165 -0.91 9.32 18.83
CA ALA A 165 -2.29 9.62 19.25
C ALA A 165 -2.38 10.45 20.54
N ASN A 166 -1.30 10.53 21.33
CA ASN A 166 -1.22 11.27 22.60
C ASN A 166 -0.32 12.52 22.50
N GLN A 167 0.15 12.89 21.31
CA GLN A 167 0.83 14.16 21.13
C GLN A 167 -0.18 15.32 21.18
N PRO A 168 0.22 16.48 21.71
CA PRO A 168 -0.60 17.68 21.58
C PRO A 168 -0.78 18.02 20.10
N PRO A 169 -1.95 18.55 19.70
CA PRO A 169 -2.16 18.98 18.33
C PRO A 169 -1.13 20.06 17.99
N PRO A 170 -0.52 20.01 16.78
CA PRO A 170 0.35 21.08 16.34
C PRO A 170 -0.42 22.37 16.10
N ASP A 171 0.28 23.48 16.00
CA ASP A 171 -0.30 24.75 15.56
C ASP A 171 -0.65 24.65 14.07
N LEU A 172 -1.90 24.23 13.82
CA LEU A 172 -2.39 23.97 12.46
C LEU A 172 -2.51 25.26 11.63
N GLU A 173 -2.87 26.39 12.30
CA GLU A 173 -3.11 27.66 11.61
C GLU A 173 -1.79 28.27 11.10
N ASN A 174 -0.75 28.24 11.91
CA ASN A 174 0.54 28.86 11.56
C ASN A 174 1.47 27.88 10.86
N LEU A 175 1.59 26.62 11.32
CA LEU A 175 2.60 25.69 10.84
C LEU A 175 2.11 24.75 9.72
N MET A 176 0.80 24.49 9.63
CA MET A 176 0.21 23.65 8.60
C MET A 176 -0.81 24.40 7.72
N SER A 177 -0.71 25.72 7.60
CA SER A 177 -1.59 26.52 6.72
C SER A 177 -1.45 26.08 5.26
N PRO A 178 -2.45 26.33 4.38
CA PRO A 178 -2.35 26.04 2.96
C PRO A 178 -1.12 26.66 2.29
N ARG A 179 -0.69 27.85 2.76
CA ARG A 179 0.53 28.52 2.31
C ARG A 179 1.77 27.68 2.56
N ASN A 180 1.82 26.94 3.70
CA ASN A 180 2.97 26.16 4.10
C ASN A 180 3.06 24.79 3.37
N GLU A 181 2.11 24.44 2.53
CA GLU A 181 2.23 23.30 1.61
C GLU A 181 3.28 23.57 0.51
N LEU A 182 3.41 24.84 0.13
CA LEU A 182 4.37 25.29 -0.86
C LEU A 182 5.77 25.42 -0.24
N LEU A 183 6.81 25.13 -1.01
CA LEU A 183 8.21 25.30 -0.60
C LEU A 183 8.94 26.33 -1.46
N PHE A 184 9.04 26.08 -2.77
CA PHE A 184 9.93 26.84 -3.64
C PHE A 184 9.50 28.30 -3.86
N SER A 185 8.19 28.59 -3.84
CA SER A 185 7.66 29.96 -3.96
C SER A 185 7.84 30.80 -2.69
N ARG A 186 8.34 30.20 -1.59
CA ARG A 186 8.42 30.80 -0.26
C ARG A 186 9.77 30.63 0.42
N LEU A 187 10.82 30.25 -0.33
CA LEU A 187 12.13 29.93 0.26
C LEU A 187 12.70 31.06 1.13
N GLU A 188 12.43 32.32 0.77
CA GLU A 188 12.90 33.51 1.52
C GLU A 188 12.08 33.78 2.79
N GLU A 189 10.90 33.17 2.92
CA GLU A 189 9.98 33.40 4.04
C GLU A 189 10.07 32.31 5.11
N ILE A 190 10.70 31.18 4.80
CA ILE A 190 10.77 30.01 5.69
C ILE A 190 11.82 30.27 6.77
N ASP A 191 11.36 30.41 8.00
CA ASP A 191 12.24 30.50 9.16
C ASP A 191 12.71 29.12 9.66
N ALA A 192 13.62 29.13 10.63
CA ALA A 192 14.18 27.91 11.20
C ALA A 192 13.11 27.07 11.94
N GLN A 193 12.10 27.70 12.53
CA GLN A 193 11.03 27.02 13.25
C GLN A 193 10.12 26.25 12.25
N GLU A 194 9.69 26.90 11.17
CA GLU A 194 8.91 26.26 10.11
C GLU A 194 9.71 25.12 9.46
N ALA A 195 11.00 25.34 9.18
CA ALA A 195 11.85 24.33 8.57
C ALA A 195 12.00 23.08 9.43
N LEU A 196 12.24 23.24 10.73
CA LEU A 196 12.34 22.12 11.68
C LEU A 196 11.01 21.43 11.88
N PHE A 197 9.91 22.18 12.01
CA PHE A 197 8.57 21.63 12.13
C PHE A 197 8.23 20.79 10.88
N ARG A 198 8.48 21.33 9.70
CA ARG A 198 8.25 20.63 8.42
C ARG A 198 9.02 19.31 8.36
N LEU A 199 10.29 19.30 8.79
CA LEU A 199 11.08 18.07 8.86
C LEU A 199 10.44 17.04 9.82
N GLY A 200 10.05 17.47 11.01
CA GLY A 200 9.37 16.62 11.99
C GLY A 200 8.04 16.08 11.49
N ALA A 201 7.23 16.93 10.84
CA ALA A 201 5.95 16.55 10.26
C ALA A 201 6.11 15.52 9.12
N VAL A 202 7.10 15.70 8.23
CA VAL A 202 7.42 14.75 7.16
C VAL A 202 7.85 13.38 7.74
N LEU A 203 8.78 13.38 8.68
CA LEU A 203 9.23 12.15 9.34
C LEU A 203 8.09 11.46 10.09
N GLY A 204 7.28 12.23 10.81
CA GLY A 204 6.08 11.75 11.52
C GLY A 204 5.05 11.14 10.57
N PHE A 205 4.74 11.80 9.46
CA PHE A 205 3.83 11.29 8.44
C PHE A 205 4.27 9.91 7.89
N TRP A 206 5.52 9.78 7.49
CA TRP A 206 6.04 8.54 6.93
C TRP A 206 6.18 7.43 7.97
N LEU A 207 6.60 7.76 9.20
CA LEU A 207 6.67 6.79 10.29
C LEU A 207 5.27 6.31 10.70
N ASN A 208 4.30 7.21 10.83
CA ASN A 208 2.92 6.87 11.13
C ASN A 208 2.33 5.94 10.04
N THR A 209 2.48 6.32 8.76
CA THR A 209 2.00 5.53 7.63
C THR A 209 2.67 4.15 7.59
N PHE A 210 3.99 4.09 7.82
CA PHE A 210 4.72 2.83 7.94
C PHE A 210 4.14 1.95 9.05
N CYS A 211 3.94 2.51 10.24
CA CYS A 211 3.40 1.75 11.39
C CYS A 211 1.98 1.25 11.15
N VAL A 212 1.10 2.04 10.52
CA VAL A 212 -0.26 1.60 10.14
C VAL A 212 -0.20 0.40 9.22
N ILE A 213 0.54 0.50 8.12
CA ILE A 213 0.64 -0.59 7.14
C ILE A 213 1.32 -1.83 7.76
N HIS A 214 2.33 -1.61 8.61
CA HIS A 214 3.06 -2.69 9.26
C HIS A 214 2.21 -3.42 10.30
N LEU A 215 1.41 -2.70 11.06
CA LEU A 215 0.43 -3.24 12.00
C LEU A 215 -0.61 -4.09 11.27
N VAL A 216 -1.25 -3.54 10.24
CA VAL A 216 -2.26 -4.23 9.43
C VAL A 216 -1.67 -5.51 8.82
N ASN A 217 -0.49 -5.41 8.17
CA ASN A 217 0.17 -6.57 7.60
C ASN A 217 0.51 -7.63 8.66
N SER A 218 0.95 -7.22 9.86
CA SER A 218 1.30 -8.15 10.92
C SER A 218 0.07 -8.88 11.47
N VAL A 219 -1.05 -8.19 11.66
CA VAL A 219 -2.32 -8.77 12.11
C VAL A 219 -2.83 -9.80 11.10
N PHE A 220 -2.88 -9.46 9.81
CA PHE A 220 -3.28 -10.42 8.77
C PHE A 220 -2.33 -11.62 8.67
N SER A 221 -1.02 -11.39 8.74
CA SER A 221 -0.04 -12.48 8.70
C SER A 221 -0.18 -13.42 9.89
N LEU A 222 -0.46 -12.90 11.10
CA LEU A 222 -0.77 -13.72 12.28
C LEU A 222 -2.03 -14.56 12.06
N GLY A 223 -3.10 -13.97 11.52
CA GLY A 223 -4.32 -14.69 11.18
C GLY A 223 -4.05 -15.87 10.24
N TYR A 224 -3.28 -15.66 9.18
CA TYR A 224 -2.90 -16.72 8.24
C TYR A 224 -1.98 -17.78 8.84
N LEU A 225 -1.02 -17.37 9.66
CA LEU A 225 -0.15 -18.32 10.34
C LEU A 225 -0.91 -19.16 11.37
N ILE A 226 -1.76 -18.55 12.18
CA ILE A 226 -2.53 -19.25 13.23
C ILE A 226 -3.57 -20.18 12.63
N SER A 227 -4.29 -19.76 11.59
CA SER A 227 -5.28 -20.59 10.89
C SER A 227 -4.68 -21.72 10.05
N GLY A 228 -3.37 -21.65 9.75
CA GLY A 228 -2.71 -22.61 8.86
C GLY A 228 -3.11 -22.48 7.38
N LEU A 229 -3.78 -21.38 7.00
CA LEU A 229 -4.13 -21.10 5.60
C LEU A 229 -2.90 -20.90 4.73
N TYR A 230 -1.85 -20.25 5.28
CA TYR A 230 -0.58 -20.05 4.57
C TYR A 230 0.60 -20.69 5.30
N PRO A 231 1.47 -21.41 4.59
CA PRO A 231 2.80 -21.70 5.08
C PRO A 231 3.67 -20.43 5.11
N VAL A 232 4.68 -20.39 5.97
CA VAL A 232 5.55 -19.22 6.13
C VAL A 232 6.11 -18.70 4.80
N ARG A 233 6.50 -19.60 3.89
CA ARG A 233 7.06 -19.23 2.58
C ARG A 233 6.13 -18.35 1.72
N MET A 234 4.83 -18.33 2.00
CA MET A 234 3.83 -17.50 1.29
C MET A 234 3.71 -16.09 1.87
N LEU A 235 4.39 -15.81 2.99
CA LEU A 235 4.34 -14.54 3.73
C LEU A 235 5.71 -13.84 3.81
N PRO A 236 6.45 -13.68 2.69
CA PRO A 236 7.73 -12.96 2.71
C PRO A 236 7.53 -11.51 3.16
N PRO A 237 8.57 -10.85 3.68
CA PRO A 237 8.51 -9.46 4.11
C PRO A 237 7.89 -8.55 3.04
N VAL A 238 7.07 -7.56 3.46
CA VAL A 238 6.43 -6.61 2.55
C VAL A 238 7.30 -5.39 2.26
N TRP A 239 8.28 -5.14 3.12
CA TRP A 239 9.22 -4.03 3.05
C TRP A 239 10.56 -4.50 2.52
N GLY A 240 11.15 -3.72 1.61
CA GLY A 240 12.52 -3.90 1.19
C GLY A 240 13.52 -3.29 2.19
N ARG A 241 14.78 -3.20 1.80
CA ARG A 241 15.82 -2.60 2.64
C ARG A 241 15.83 -1.09 2.47
N LEU A 242 15.87 -0.35 3.58
CA LEU A 242 16.01 1.11 3.55
C LEU A 242 17.32 1.52 2.86
N SER A 243 18.38 0.70 2.97
CA SER A 243 19.64 0.92 2.25
C SER A 243 19.55 0.87 0.73
N ASP A 244 18.43 0.42 0.17
CA ASP A 244 18.18 0.43 -1.26
C ASP A 244 17.37 1.65 -1.73
N ALA A 245 16.84 2.45 -0.80
CA ALA A 245 15.97 3.60 -1.06
C ALA A 245 16.73 4.90 -1.41
N TYR A 246 17.87 4.80 -2.12
CA TYR A 246 18.68 5.96 -2.49
C TYR A 246 18.27 6.63 -3.83
N THR A 247 17.10 6.31 -4.35
CA THR A 247 16.43 6.99 -5.45
C THR A 247 14.93 6.92 -5.22
N ILE A 248 14.17 7.88 -5.77
CA ILE A 248 12.70 7.88 -5.66
C ILE A 248 12.14 6.60 -6.30
N ARG A 249 12.69 6.20 -7.45
CA ARG A 249 12.33 4.93 -8.10
C ARG A 249 12.53 3.72 -7.19
N ARG A 250 13.66 3.65 -6.47
CA ARG A 250 13.97 2.55 -5.56
C ARG A 250 13.19 2.63 -4.26
N PHE A 251 12.93 3.85 -3.77
CA PHE A 251 12.04 4.05 -2.61
C PHE A 251 10.69 3.37 -2.87
N TRP A 252 10.01 3.68 -3.97
CA TRP A 252 8.70 3.13 -4.29
C TRP A 252 8.76 1.69 -4.84
N GLY A 253 9.77 1.35 -5.61
CA GLY A 253 9.87 0.07 -6.31
C GLY A 253 10.54 -1.05 -5.52
N ASP A 254 11.48 -0.73 -4.65
CA ASP A 254 12.29 -1.74 -3.95
C ASP A 254 12.09 -1.70 -2.42
N PHE A 255 11.93 -0.51 -1.80
CA PHE A 255 11.81 -0.35 -0.33
C PHE A 255 10.38 -0.31 0.16
N TRP A 256 9.54 0.62 -0.36
CA TRP A 256 8.18 0.83 0.12
C TRP A 256 7.34 -0.42 -0.10
N HIS A 257 6.31 -0.64 0.74
CA HIS A 257 5.50 -1.86 0.70
C HIS A 257 5.08 -2.24 -0.72
N GLN A 258 5.25 -3.53 -1.06
CA GLN A 258 5.01 -4.02 -2.41
C GLN A 258 3.59 -4.56 -2.63
N THR A 259 2.66 -4.29 -1.70
CA THR A 259 1.32 -4.88 -1.72
C THR A 259 0.51 -4.52 -2.97
N LEU A 260 0.66 -3.31 -3.50
CA LEU A 260 -0.08 -2.86 -4.68
C LEU A 260 0.63 -3.12 -6.01
N ARG A 261 1.93 -3.43 -5.97
CA ARG A 261 2.79 -3.47 -7.15
C ARG A 261 2.26 -4.36 -8.27
N ARG A 262 1.74 -5.54 -7.93
CA ARG A 262 1.21 -6.48 -8.92
C ARG A 262 0.05 -5.87 -9.69
N HIS A 263 -0.96 -5.39 -8.98
CA HIS A 263 -2.20 -4.85 -9.58
C HIS A 263 -1.92 -3.59 -10.39
N LEU A 264 -1.11 -2.67 -9.88
CA LEU A 264 -0.70 -1.46 -10.61
C LEU A 264 0.06 -1.81 -11.90
N THR A 265 0.97 -2.79 -11.84
CA THR A 265 1.74 -3.21 -13.01
C THR A 265 0.87 -3.92 -14.04
N SER A 266 0.00 -4.82 -13.60
CA SER A 266 -0.90 -5.57 -14.49
C SER A 266 -1.88 -4.65 -15.21
N ILE A 267 -2.53 -3.74 -14.49
CA ILE A 267 -3.48 -2.79 -15.08
C ILE A 267 -2.77 -1.84 -16.03
N SER A 268 -1.63 -1.26 -15.64
CA SER A 268 -0.88 -0.37 -16.52
C SER A 268 -0.32 -1.09 -17.76
N ASP A 269 0.10 -2.36 -17.63
CA ASP A 269 0.53 -3.19 -18.76
C ASP A 269 -0.62 -3.45 -19.75
N PHE A 270 -1.80 -3.78 -19.24
CA PHE A 270 -3.01 -3.95 -20.04
C PHE A 270 -3.38 -2.66 -20.78
N LEU A 271 -3.41 -1.52 -20.10
CA LEU A 271 -3.76 -0.25 -20.72
C LEU A 271 -2.76 0.15 -21.80
N VAL A 272 -1.45 0.02 -21.54
CA VAL A 272 -0.42 0.48 -22.48
C VAL A 272 -0.21 -0.49 -23.65
N HIS A 273 -0.15 -1.77 -23.37
CA HIS A 273 0.16 -2.77 -24.42
C HIS A 273 -1.08 -3.45 -24.99
N GLY A 274 -2.14 -3.63 -24.18
CA GLY A 274 -3.39 -4.25 -24.64
C GLY A 274 -4.33 -3.26 -25.32
N LEU A 275 -4.57 -2.09 -24.72
CA LEU A 275 -5.54 -1.10 -25.22
C LEU A 275 -4.89 -0.10 -26.17
N LEU A 276 -3.77 0.53 -25.78
CA LEU A 276 -3.07 1.52 -26.60
C LEU A 276 -2.12 0.89 -27.64
N HIS A 277 -1.94 -0.42 -27.63
CA HIS A 277 -1.09 -1.19 -28.54
C HIS A 277 0.35 -0.67 -28.68
N MET A 278 0.88 -0.03 -27.61
CA MET A 278 2.25 0.51 -27.62
C MET A 278 3.27 -0.64 -27.63
N PRO A 279 4.34 -0.54 -28.45
CA PRO A 279 5.37 -1.58 -28.53
C PRO A 279 6.08 -1.78 -27.17
N ARG A 280 6.33 -3.05 -26.81
CA ARG A 280 7.11 -3.39 -25.62
C ARG A 280 8.57 -2.94 -25.76
N GLY A 281 9.21 -2.58 -24.65
CA GLY A 281 10.63 -2.17 -24.63
C GLY A 281 10.88 -0.70 -25.01
N THR A 282 9.90 0.04 -25.49
CA THR A 282 10.08 1.47 -25.79
C THR A 282 10.08 2.33 -24.53
N LEU A 283 10.83 3.43 -24.56
CA LEU A 283 10.92 4.40 -23.46
C LEU A 283 9.55 5.02 -23.18
N ILE A 284 8.79 5.34 -24.23
CA ILE A 284 7.47 5.93 -24.14
C ILE A 284 6.51 4.98 -23.41
N ALA A 285 6.43 3.71 -23.82
CA ALA A 285 5.58 2.72 -23.15
C ALA A 285 5.97 2.54 -21.67
N ARG A 286 7.28 2.55 -21.36
CA ARG A 286 7.78 2.49 -19.98
C ARG A 286 7.28 3.65 -19.13
N TYR A 287 7.34 4.88 -19.64
CA TYR A 287 6.90 6.06 -18.91
C TYR A 287 5.38 6.19 -18.85
N CYS A 288 4.66 5.80 -19.91
CA CYS A 288 3.19 5.69 -19.86
C CYS A 288 2.75 4.73 -18.73
N LYS A 289 3.36 3.55 -18.63
CA LYS A 289 3.07 2.62 -17.52
C LYS A 289 3.38 3.21 -16.16
N LEU A 290 4.49 3.93 -16.04
CA LEU A 290 4.86 4.61 -14.78
C LEU A 290 3.78 5.62 -14.39
N ILE A 291 3.41 6.53 -15.28
CA ILE A 291 2.41 7.57 -15.04
C ILE A 291 1.06 6.95 -14.68
N ILE A 292 0.60 5.95 -15.43
CA ILE A 292 -0.67 5.26 -15.16
C ILE A 292 -0.63 4.57 -13.79
N SER A 293 0.46 3.88 -13.45
CA SER A 293 0.58 3.22 -12.13
C SER A 293 0.53 4.23 -10.99
N PHE A 294 1.21 5.37 -11.11
CA PHE A 294 1.18 6.40 -10.09
C PHE A 294 -0.16 7.13 -10.04
N PHE A 295 -0.79 7.39 -11.18
CA PHE A 295 -2.16 7.93 -11.22
C PHE A 295 -3.15 7.04 -10.47
N ILE A 296 -3.15 5.72 -10.75
CA ILE A 296 -4.02 4.75 -10.05
C ILE A 296 -3.69 4.73 -8.56
N SER A 297 -2.40 4.77 -8.19
CA SER A 297 -1.99 4.83 -6.79
C SER A 297 -2.52 6.09 -6.09
N GLY A 298 -2.43 7.26 -6.73
CA GLY A 298 -3.00 8.50 -6.21
C GLY A 298 -4.52 8.43 -6.06
N ALA A 299 -5.21 7.90 -7.07
CA ALA A 299 -6.66 7.71 -7.05
C ALA A 299 -7.13 6.79 -5.92
N LEU A 300 -6.32 5.78 -5.54
CA LEU A 300 -6.61 4.91 -4.39
C LEU A 300 -6.55 5.63 -3.03
N HIS A 301 -5.86 6.75 -2.93
CA HIS A 301 -5.80 7.54 -1.70
C HIS A 301 -6.96 8.53 -1.57
N TYR A 302 -7.63 8.88 -2.67
CA TYR A 302 -8.77 9.79 -2.63
C TYR A 302 -9.94 9.30 -1.74
N PRO A 303 -10.33 8.01 -1.71
CA PRO A 303 -11.33 7.51 -0.75
C PRO A 303 -10.97 7.76 0.72
N ALA A 304 -9.67 7.74 1.06
CA ALA A 304 -9.22 8.08 2.41
C ALA A 304 -9.39 9.58 2.69
N ASP A 305 -8.96 10.44 1.76
CA ASP A 305 -9.11 11.89 1.86
C ASP A 305 -10.58 12.27 2.01
N ARG A 306 -11.46 11.69 1.19
CA ARG A 306 -12.92 11.89 1.29
C ARG A 306 -13.48 11.46 2.64
N ALA A 307 -13.08 10.31 3.18
CA ALA A 307 -13.52 9.81 4.48
C ALA A 307 -13.07 10.73 5.63
N LEU A 308 -11.97 11.45 5.47
CA LEU A 308 -11.51 12.48 6.39
C LEU A 308 -12.28 13.80 6.24
N GLY A 309 -13.05 13.97 5.17
CA GLY A 309 -13.79 15.19 4.86
C GLY A 309 -13.06 16.16 3.95
N ILE A 310 -11.98 15.72 3.28
CA ILE A 310 -11.25 16.51 2.30
C ILE A 310 -12.00 16.45 0.95
N SER A 311 -12.28 17.61 0.38
CA SER A 311 -12.96 17.71 -0.93
C SER A 311 -12.03 17.27 -2.07
N VAL A 312 -12.59 17.00 -3.25
CA VAL A 312 -11.83 16.67 -4.48
C VAL A 312 -10.83 17.77 -4.83
N GLN A 313 -11.23 19.04 -4.63
CA GLN A 313 -10.40 20.20 -4.93
C GLN A 313 -9.22 20.37 -3.97
N GLU A 314 -9.38 19.92 -2.73
CA GLU A 314 -8.36 20.01 -1.69
C GLU A 314 -7.46 18.76 -1.63
N SER A 315 -7.93 17.62 -2.18
CA SER A 315 -7.13 16.40 -2.22
C SER A 315 -5.98 16.52 -3.20
N ASN A 316 -4.77 16.54 -2.70
CA ASN A 316 -3.55 16.57 -3.49
C ASN A 316 -2.97 15.17 -3.74
N ALA A 317 -3.67 14.09 -3.39
CA ALA A 317 -3.15 12.74 -3.53
C ALA A 317 -2.74 12.41 -4.98
N ILE A 318 -3.61 12.64 -5.95
CA ILE A 318 -3.30 12.36 -7.37
C ILE A 318 -2.12 13.23 -7.85
N THR A 319 -2.11 14.52 -7.49
CA THR A 319 -1.02 15.44 -7.83
C THR A 319 0.31 14.97 -7.25
N TYR A 320 0.33 14.60 -5.96
CA TYR A 320 1.51 14.06 -5.29
C TYR A 320 2.09 12.86 -6.04
N PHE A 321 1.27 11.89 -6.38
CA PHE A 321 1.72 10.68 -7.07
C PHE A 321 2.14 10.95 -8.52
N LEU A 322 1.46 11.82 -9.26
CA LEU A 322 1.88 12.21 -10.62
C LEU A 322 3.20 12.97 -10.63
N VAL A 323 3.40 13.92 -9.70
CA VAL A 323 4.68 14.62 -9.54
C VAL A 323 5.78 13.64 -9.16
N THR A 324 5.48 12.61 -8.35
CA THR A 324 6.42 11.52 -8.05
C THR A 324 6.83 10.75 -9.32
N ALA A 325 5.89 10.45 -10.21
CA ALA A 325 6.22 9.82 -11.50
C ALA A 325 7.15 10.71 -12.35
N LEU A 326 6.87 12.01 -12.42
CA LEU A 326 7.73 12.97 -13.12
C LEU A 326 9.13 13.08 -12.49
N ALA A 327 9.21 13.14 -11.16
CA ALA A 327 10.48 13.15 -10.43
C ALA A 327 11.32 11.89 -10.72
N ILE A 328 10.69 10.73 -10.84
CA ILE A 328 11.35 9.48 -11.25
C ILE A 328 11.86 9.57 -12.70
N MET A 329 11.12 10.21 -13.61
CA MET A 329 11.56 10.40 -15.00
C MET A 329 12.77 11.35 -15.06
N CYS A 330 12.74 12.46 -14.32
CA CYS A 330 13.87 13.38 -14.19
C CYS A 330 15.09 12.68 -13.59
N GLU A 331 14.89 11.87 -12.54
CA GLU A 331 15.94 11.09 -11.90
C GLU A 331 16.59 10.08 -12.87
N ASP A 332 15.82 9.40 -13.73
CA ASP A 332 16.36 8.53 -14.78
C ASP A 332 17.27 9.32 -15.76
N GLY A 333 16.86 10.55 -16.12
CA GLY A 333 17.66 11.45 -16.98
C GLY A 333 18.98 11.82 -16.32
N VAL A 334 18.93 12.26 -15.05
CA VAL A 334 20.14 12.62 -14.27
C VAL A 334 21.06 11.40 -14.11
N GLN A 335 20.52 10.22 -13.83
CA GLN A 335 21.31 9.00 -13.72
C GLN A 335 21.95 8.60 -15.06
N HIS A 336 21.30 8.88 -16.18
CA HIS A 336 21.87 8.63 -17.50
C HIS A 336 23.09 9.51 -17.79
N ILE A 337 23.03 10.79 -17.42
CA ILE A 337 24.10 11.77 -17.59
C ILE A 337 25.26 11.51 -16.60
N SER A 338 24.94 11.15 -15.37
CA SER A 338 25.90 10.97 -14.26
C SER A 338 26.52 9.58 -14.17
N LYS A 339 26.53 8.80 -15.25
CA LYS A 339 27.09 7.41 -15.28
C LYS A 339 28.57 7.32 -14.85
N GLY A 340 29.33 8.40 -14.98
CA GLY A 340 30.76 8.45 -14.58
C GLY A 340 31.01 8.63 -13.08
N LEU A 341 29.99 8.93 -12.26
CA LEU A 341 30.15 9.08 -10.82
C LEU A 341 30.28 7.70 -10.15
N GLY A 342 31.28 7.53 -9.27
CA GLY A 342 31.52 6.32 -8.50
C GLY A 342 30.31 5.92 -7.64
N GLY A 343 30.09 4.61 -7.48
CA GLY A 343 28.85 4.04 -6.91
C GLY A 343 28.49 4.56 -5.52
N ASN A 344 29.44 4.76 -4.61
CA ASN A 344 29.19 5.26 -3.24
C ASN A 344 28.77 6.74 -3.24
N LYS A 345 29.43 7.59 -4.03
CA LYS A 345 29.05 9.02 -4.17
C LYS A 345 27.62 9.14 -4.71
N ARG A 346 27.28 8.35 -5.72
CA ARG A 346 25.93 8.34 -6.31
C ARG A 346 24.85 7.92 -5.30
N LYS A 347 25.13 6.95 -4.42
CA LYS A 347 24.19 6.58 -3.36
C LYS A 347 24.00 7.71 -2.36
N TYR A 348 25.08 8.34 -1.91
CA TYR A 348 25.01 9.44 -0.96
C TYR A 348 24.17 10.61 -1.48
N PHE A 349 24.48 11.10 -2.68
CA PHE A 349 23.65 12.15 -3.33
C PHE A 349 22.21 11.70 -3.55
N GLY A 350 22.02 10.42 -3.85
CA GLY A 350 20.70 9.86 -4.02
C GLY A 350 19.84 9.88 -2.75
N TYR A 351 20.41 9.59 -1.58
CA TYR A 351 19.69 9.72 -0.29
C TYR A 351 19.33 11.18 -0.01
N ILE A 352 20.26 12.13 -0.24
CA ILE A 352 19.97 13.57 -0.08
C ILE A 352 18.79 13.96 -0.98
N TRP A 353 18.82 13.53 -2.24
CA TRP A 353 17.74 13.79 -3.19
C TRP A 353 16.38 13.22 -2.72
N VAL A 354 16.33 11.97 -2.26
CA VAL A 354 15.09 11.36 -1.76
C VAL A 354 14.55 12.11 -0.54
N VAL A 355 15.42 12.46 0.41
CA VAL A 355 15.02 13.23 1.60
C VAL A 355 14.52 14.63 1.20
N ALA A 356 15.23 15.34 0.32
CA ALA A 356 14.83 16.65 -0.17
C ALA A 356 13.49 16.60 -0.91
N TYR A 357 13.28 15.57 -1.74
CA TYR A 357 12.00 15.35 -2.42
C TYR A 357 10.86 15.12 -1.44
N MET A 358 11.04 14.24 -0.45
CA MET A 358 10.03 13.98 0.58
C MET A 358 9.74 15.23 1.42
N TYR A 359 10.77 15.98 1.80
CA TYR A 359 10.65 17.23 2.52
C TYR A 359 9.83 18.28 1.73
N TRP A 360 10.04 18.32 0.42
CA TRP A 360 9.29 19.22 -0.48
C TRP A 360 7.83 18.76 -0.64
N MET A 361 7.61 17.52 -1.05
CA MET A 361 6.31 17.08 -1.56
C MET A 361 5.34 16.56 -0.49
N THR A 362 5.84 16.01 0.63
CA THR A 362 4.95 15.40 1.63
C THR A 362 3.94 16.40 2.23
N PRO A 363 4.29 17.66 2.54
CA PRO A 363 3.34 18.62 3.07
C PRO A 363 2.16 18.91 2.15
N SER A 364 2.35 18.89 0.82
CA SER A 364 1.26 19.16 -0.12
C SER A 364 0.11 18.15 -0.01
N TRP A 365 0.37 16.94 0.44
CA TRP A 365 -0.63 15.89 0.66
C TRP A 365 -0.93 15.67 2.16
N GLY A 366 0.08 15.74 3.01
CA GLY A 366 -0.06 15.44 4.44
C GLY A 366 -0.74 16.55 5.24
N TYR A 367 -0.49 17.82 4.95
CA TYR A 367 -1.06 18.94 5.70
C TYR A 367 -2.58 19.07 5.55
N PRO A 368 -3.19 18.95 4.35
CA PRO A 368 -4.65 18.90 4.22
C PRO A 368 -5.30 17.85 5.13
N ALA A 369 -4.72 16.65 5.17
CA ALA A 369 -5.20 15.58 6.04
C ALA A 369 -5.06 15.93 7.52
N ALA A 370 -3.92 16.49 7.93
CA ALA A 370 -3.67 16.88 9.32
C ALA A 370 -4.64 17.95 9.81
N ARG A 371 -5.02 18.92 8.97
CA ARG A 371 -5.96 20.00 9.33
C ARG A 371 -7.38 19.52 9.63
N VAL A 372 -7.81 18.41 9.06
CA VAL A 372 -9.20 17.90 9.19
C VAL A 372 -9.34 16.76 10.20
N VAL A 373 -8.22 16.19 10.68
CA VAL A 373 -8.23 15.14 11.70
C VAL A 373 -8.70 15.74 13.03
N ARG A 374 -9.74 15.14 13.63
CA ARG A 374 -10.33 15.58 14.91
C ARG A 374 -9.64 14.86 16.08
N PRO A 375 -9.71 15.41 17.31
CA PRO A 375 -9.12 14.76 18.50
C PRO A 375 -9.60 13.33 18.77
N GLN A 376 -10.86 13.00 18.37
CA GLN A 376 -11.42 11.65 18.46
C GLN A 376 -10.98 10.72 17.34
N ASP A 377 -10.42 11.23 16.23
CA ASP A 377 -9.96 10.44 15.10
C ASP A 377 -8.60 9.80 15.44
N LYS A 378 -8.62 8.80 16.31
CA LYS A 378 -7.41 8.06 16.70
C LYS A 378 -7.28 6.77 15.91
N MET A 379 -6.06 6.45 15.48
CA MET A 379 -5.76 5.19 14.81
C MET A 379 -5.80 4.00 15.78
N VAL A 380 -5.46 4.22 17.05
CA VAL A 380 -5.53 3.22 18.11
C VAL A 380 -6.73 3.51 19.01
N SER A 381 -7.62 2.52 19.15
CA SER A 381 -8.87 2.67 19.91
C SER A 381 -8.65 2.69 21.44
N TYR A 382 -7.59 2.03 21.92
CA TYR A 382 -7.20 1.99 23.33
C TYR A 382 -5.80 2.57 23.49
N SER A 383 -5.66 3.55 24.38
CA SER A 383 -4.36 4.15 24.64
C SER A 383 -3.73 3.58 25.91
N VAL A 384 -2.61 2.89 25.74
CA VAL A 384 -1.78 2.43 26.86
C VAL A 384 -1.11 3.62 27.56
N ILE A 385 -0.54 4.53 26.76
CA ILE A 385 0.19 5.72 27.25
C ILE A 385 -0.77 6.72 27.91
N GLY A 386 -1.96 6.92 27.31
CA GLY A 386 -2.98 7.80 27.87
C GLY A 386 -3.47 7.33 29.25
N ASN A 387 -3.65 6.01 29.42
CA ASN A 387 -4.06 5.46 30.70
C ASN A 387 -2.95 5.51 31.77
N LEU A 388 -1.69 5.39 31.39
CA LEU A 388 -0.56 5.57 32.33
C LEU A 388 -0.43 7.00 32.80
N LYS A 389 -0.71 8.01 31.94
CA LYS A 389 -0.69 9.44 32.30
C LYS A 389 -1.90 9.87 33.12
N GLY A 390 -3.04 9.20 32.98
CA GLY A 390 -4.28 9.51 33.73
C GLY A 390 -4.37 8.84 35.09
N SER A 391 -3.38 8.02 35.48
CA SER A 391 -3.24 7.42 36.80
C SER A 391 -2.30 8.20 37.73
N GLU A 392 -1.73 9.32 37.26
CA GLU A 392 -1.01 10.29 38.05
C GLU A 392 -1.93 11.50 38.39
#